data_389bfb739c806ecd8792f3b231cfbccb
#
_entry.id   389bfb739c806ecd8792f3b231cfbccb
#
_cell.length_a   1.000
_cell.length_b   1.000
_cell.length_c   1.000
_cell.angle_alpha   90.00
_cell.angle_beta   90.00
_cell.angle_gamma   90.00
#
_symmetry.space_group_name_H-M   'P 1'
#
loop_
_entity.id
_entity.type
_entity.pdbx_description
1 polymer ?
#
loop_
_entity_poly.entity_id
_entity_poly.type
_entity_poly.pdbx_seq_one_letter_code
_entity_poly.pdbx_strand_id
1 'polypeptide(L)'
;MSDRWKSSAMALGLICSVMAMPLAADDGLLVFVSAFGKGDAGAIHALRVDTKSGQVKPVHRTTNVENPFFLALSPDRKFLYSIHADNFSDDVNDEIAAFRLEGDSGRMKLINRQSALGTTACYLDVDATGRTLVVANYSSGSVASLPVGKDGSLGKAATFVQHKGGSGNPTRQAGPHAHCFVISPDNR
;
A
#
# COMPACT_ATOMS: atom_id res chain seq x y z
N MET A 1 22.76 68.71 55.17
CA MET A 1 23.56 67.65 54.57
C MET A 1 22.60 66.43 54.42
N SER A 2 22.26 66.12 53.20
CA SER A 2 21.21 65.22 52.82
C SER A 2 21.80 63.91 52.33
N ASP A 3 21.49 62.83 52.95
CA ASP A 3 21.84 61.54 52.43
C ASP A 3 20.56 60.81 51.91
N ARG A 4 20.53 60.68 50.59
CA ARG A 4 19.45 59.99 49.85
C ARG A 4 19.74 58.50 49.88
N TRP A 5 18.86 57.76 50.51
CA TRP A 5 18.81 56.30 50.39
C TRP A 5 18.11 55.88 49.07
N LYS A 6 18.90 55.30 48.22
CA LYS A 6 18.35 54.66 46.99
C LYS A 6 17.88 53.27 47.32
N SER A 7 16.57 53.05 47.29
CA SER A 7 15.98 51.76 47.34
C SER A 7 16.04 51.10 45.95
N SER A 8 16.85 50.06 45.83
CA SER A 8 16.82 49.18 44.64
C SER A 8 15.71 48.17 44.77
N ALA A 9 14.64 48.35 44.00
CA ALA A 9 13.60 47.36 43.85
C ALA A 9 14.07 46.25 42.89
N MET A 10 14.33 45.08 43.42
CA MET A 10 14.65 43.88 42.65
C MET A 10 13.32 43.31 42.13
N ALA A 11 13.05 43.51 40.84
CA ALA A 11 11.90 42.89 40.17
C ALA A 11 12.21 41.41 39.94
N LEU A 12 11.53 40.53 40.70
CA LEU A 12 11.56 39.09 40.51
C LEU A 12 10.68 38.76 39.30
N GLY A 13 11.27 38.59 38.14
CA GLY A 13 10.58 38.14 36.93
C GLY A 13 10.19 36.66 37.05
N LEU A 14 8.91 36.39 37.22
CA LEU A 14 8.33 35.05 37.19
C LEU A 14 8.35 34.60 35.72
N ILE A 15 9.37 33.82 35.32
CA ILE A 15 9.36 33.13 34.02
C ILE A 15 8.41 31.96 34.11
N CYS A 16 7.18 32.18 33.65
CA CYS A 16 6.20 31.10 33.45
C CYS A 16 6.60 30.32 32.18
N SER A 17 7.40 29.28 32.34
CA SER A 17 7.70 28.35 31.25
C SER A 17 6.42 27.53 30.97
N VAL A 18 5.63 27.98 30.01
CA VAL A 18 4.57 27.14 29.43
C VAL A 18 5.27 26.07 28.61
N MET A 19 5.46 24.89 29.22
CA MET A 19 5.76 23.69 28.45
C MET A 19 4.52 23.35 27.65
N ALA A 20 4.49 23.73 26.38
CA ALA A 20 3.57 23.17 25.41
C ALA A 20 3.95 21.69 25.26
N MET A 21 3.22 20.81 25.95
CA MET A 21 3.21 19.39 25.61
C MET A 21 2.80 19.32 24.14
N PRO A 22 3.55 18.60 23.27
CA PRO A 22 3.04 18.33 21.95
C PRO A 22 1.73 17.55 22.15
N LEU A 23 0.59 18.14 21.71
CA LEU A 23 -0.62 17.35 21.51
C LEU A 23 -0.16 16.16 20.67
N ALA A 24 -0.40 14.93 21.19
CA ALA A 24 -0.27 13.74 20.39
C ALA A 24 -1.10 14.01 19.12
N ALA A 25 -0.44 14.14 18.00
CA ALA A 25 -1.12 14.28 16.75
C ALA A 25 -2.01 13.05 16.63
N ASP A 26 -3.30 13.26 16.47
CA ASP A 26 -4.25 12.19 16.08
C ASP A 26 -3.83 11.88 14.62
N ASP A 27 -2.89 10.96 14.47
CA ASP A 27 -2.17 10.73 13.20
C ASP A 27 -3.10 10.24 12.10
N GLY A 28 -4.39 10.07 12.40
CA GLY A 28 -5.40 9.63 11.46
C GLY A 28 -5.03 8.29 10.79
N LEU A 29 -5.88 7.82 9.91
CA LEU A 29 -5.65 6.59 9.14
C LEU A 29 -4.76 6.87 7.93
N LEU A 30 -3.64 6.14 7.77
CA LEU A 30 -2.84 6.17 6.55
C LEU A 30 -3.49 5.25 5.51
N VAL A 31 -3.84 5.80 4.35
CA VAL A 31 -4.51 5.11 3.25
C VAL A 31 -3.65 5.19 1.99
N PHE A 32 -3.53 4.09 1.26
CA PHE A 32 -2.84 4.05 -0.02
C PHE A 32 -3.85 3.92 -1.16
N VAL A 33 -3.66 4.72 -2.22
CA VAL A 33 -4.52 4.74 -3.41
C VAL A 33 -3.64 4.65 -4.65
N SER A 34 -3.91 3.66 -5.49
CA SER A 34 -3.25 3.53 -6.80
C SER A 34 -3.91 4.45 -7.83
N ALA A 35 -3.10 5.11 -8.63
CA ALA A 35 -3.52 5.85 -9.82
C ALA A 35 -2.94 5.13 -11.04
N PHE A 36 -3.82 4.42 -11.77
CA PHE A 36 -3.44 3.70 -12.97
C PHE A 36 -3.03 4.67 -14.08
N GLY A 37 -1.83 4.50 -14.61
CA GLY A 37 -1.30 5.36 -15.68
C GLY A 37 0.17 5.09 -15.94
N LYS A 38 0.66 5.52 -17.10
CA LYS A 38 2.07 5.41 -17.50
C LYS A 38 2.85 6.68 -17.16
N GLY A 39 4.16 6.53 -16.97
CA GLY A 39 5.06 7.62 -16.66
C GLY A 39 4.60 8.40 -15.43
N ASP A 40 4.56 9.72 -15.53
CA ASP A 40 4.17 10.59 -14.41
C ASP A 40 2.68 10.49 -14.01
N ALA A 41 1.82 9.89 -14.86
CA ALA A 41 0.43 9.66 -14.50
C ALA A 41 0.27 8.47 -13.54
N GLY A 42 1.17 7.47 -13.60
CA GLY A 42 1.18 6.33 -12.69
C GLY A 42 1.73 6.72 -11.31
N ALA A 43 1.00 6.40 -10.26
CA ALA A 43 1.43 6.69 -8.90
C ALA A 43 0.72 5.84 -7.85
N ILE A 44 1.35 5.70 -6.69
CA ILE A 44 0.69 5.27 -5.46
C ILE A 44 0.69 6.46 -4.50
N HIS A 45 -0.50 6.94 -4.16
CA HIS A 45 -0.69 8.06 -3.25
C HIS A 45 -0.86 7.55 -1.83
N ALA A 46 -0.17 8.16 -0.88
CA ALA A 46 -0.42 8.00 0.54
C ALA A 46 -1.20 9.21 1.05
N LEU A 47 -2.33 8.95 1.68
CA LEU A 47 -3.25 9.94 2.19
C LEU A 47 -3.44 9.75 3.69
N ARG A 48 -3.56 10.85 4.44
CA ARG A 48 -3.95 10.82 5.85
C ARG A 48 -5.43 11.17 5.95
N VAL A 49 -6.21 10.29 6.55
CA VAL A 49 -7.65 10.47 6.75
C VAL A 49 -7.90 10.71 8.24
N ASP A 50 -8.40 11.88 8.58
CA ASP A 50 -8.95 12.15 9.92
C ASP A 50 -10.28 11.43 10.05
N THR A 51 -10.33 10.40 10.87
CA THR A 51 -11.54 9.56 11.03
C THR A 51 -12.68 10.25 11.77
N LYS A 52 -12.42 11.38 12.44
CA LYS A 52 -13.43 12.17 13.16
C LYS A 52 -14.13 13.17 12.25
N SER A 53 -13.34 13.89 11.46
CA SER A 53 -13.85 14.92 10.55
C SER A 53 -14.07 14.45 9.12
N GLY A 54 -13.51 13.29 8.73
CA GLY A 54 -13.49 12.82 7.35
C GLY A 54 -12.54 13.59 6.42
N GLN A 55 -11.73 14.51 6.97
CA GLN A 55 -10.76 15.25 6.15
C GLN A 55 -9.68 14.33 5.61
N VAL A 56 -9.35 14.51 4.33
CA VAL A 56 -8.28 13.77 3.64
C VAL A 56 -7.16 14.74 3.27
N LYS A 57 -5.92 14.38 3.63
CA LYS A 57 -4.73 15.17 3.29
C LYS A 57 -3.72 14.30 2.54
N PRO A 58 -3.18 14.74 1.40
CA PRO A 58 -2.05 14.08 0.75
C PRO A 58 -0.83 14.09 1.67
N VAL A 59 -0.16 12.94 1.81
CA VAL A 59 1.05 12.78 2.63
C VAL A 59 2.27 12.57 1.74
N HIS A 60 2.16 11.63 0.80
CA HIS A 60 3.23 11.30 -0.13
C HIS A 60 2.67 10.80 -1.45
N ARG A 61 3.46 10.94 -2.52
CA ARG A 61 3.19 10.38 -3.84
C ARG A 61 4.43 9.61 -4.31
N THR A 62 4.31 8.30 -4.44
CA THR A 62 5.35 7.46 -5.02
C THR A 62 5.16 7.43 -6.53
N THR A 63 6.19 7.88 -7.25
CA THR A 63 6.28 7.88 -8.72
C THR A 63 7.19 6.75 -9.20
N ASN A 64 7.39 6.60 -10.51
CA ASN A 64 8.12 5.50 -11.13
C ASN A 64 7.49 4.13 -10.84
N VAL A 65 6.18 4.13 -10.69
CA VAL A 65 5.33 2.94 -10.55
C VAL A 65 4.32 2.97 -11.70
N GLU A 66 4.69 2.34 -12.80
CA GLU A 66 3.83 2.33 -13.98
C GLU A 66 2.63 1.43 -13.76
N ASN A 67 1.47 1.91 -14.16
CA ASN A 67 0.19 1.18 -14.13
C ASN A 67 -0.07 0.42 -12.81
N PRO A 68 0.11 1.04 -11.62
CA PRO A 68 -0.24 0.38 -10.37
C PRO A 68 -1.75 0.20 -10.31
N PHE A 69 -2.21 -1.02 -10.04
CA PHE A 69 -3.64 -1.35 -10.08
C PHE A 69 -4.15 -1.73 -8.69
N PHE A 70 -4.17 -3.01 -8.34
CA PHE A 70 -4.65 -3.45 -7.03
C PHE A 70 -3.54 -3.42 -5.99
N LEU A 71 -3.88 -3.10 -4.75
CA LEU A 71 -2.95 -2.98 -3.62
C LEU A 71 -3.34 -3.93 -2.49
N ALA A 72 -2.36 -4.55 -1.85
CA ALA A 72 -2.55 -5.28 -0.60
C ALA A 72 -1.45 -4.91 0.41
N LEU A 73 -1.80 -4.81 1.69
CA LEU A 73 -0.85 -4.63 2.79
C LEU A 73 -0.53 -5.97 3.44
N SER A 74 0.73 -6.13 3.88
CA SER A 74 1.05 -7.23 4.80
C SER A 74 0.27 -7.09 6.12
N PRO A 75 -0.04 -8.20 6.83
CA PRO A 75 -0.74 -8.14 8.11
C PRO A 75 -0.06 -7.26 9.17
N ASP A 76 1.28 -7.21 9.16
CA ASP A 76 2.09 -6.37 10.06
C ASP A 76 2.23 -4.91 9.59
N ARG A 77 1.64 -4.57 8.43
CA ARG A 77 1.64 -3.24 7.81
C ARG A 77 3.03 -2.66 7.51
N LYS A 78 4.04 -3.53 7.33
CA LYS A 78 5.39 -3.10 6.96
C LYS A 78 5.64 -3.13 5.46
N PHE A 79 4.81 -3.85 4.71
CA PHE A 79 4.97 -4.05 3.28
C PHE A 79 3.66 -3.76 2.55
N LEU A 80 3.81 -3.24 1.33
CA LEU A 80 2.72 -3.05 0.38
C LEU A 80 3.07 -3.79 -0.90
N TYR A 81 2.09 -4.48 -1.47
CA TYR A 81 2.19 -5.18 -2.74
C TYR A 81 1.25 -4.52 -3.73
N SER A 82 1.71 -4.38 -4.97
CA SER A 82 0.95 -3.74 -6.05
C SER A 82 1.04 -4.55 -7.32
N ILE A 83 -0.08 -4.75 -8.01
CA ILE A 83 -0.12 -5.20 -9.39
C ILE A 83 0.34 -4.08 -10.29
N HIS A 84 1.15 -4.41 -11.29
CA HIS A 84 1.58 -3.55 -12.38
C HIS A 84 1.19 -4.22 -13.70
N ALA A 85 0.09 -3.75 -14.28
CA ALA A 85 -0.43 -4.28 -15.53
C ALA A 85 0.11 -3.49 -16.72
N ASP A 86 0.59 -4.18 -17.76
CA ASP A 86 1.01 -3.52 -18.99
C ASP A 86 -0.17 -3.35 -19.95
N ASN A 87 -0.97 -2.33 -19.75
CA ASN A 87 -2.12 -1.93 -20.60
C ASN A 87 -3.34 -2.85 -20.60
N PHE A 88 -3.52 -3.75 -19.63
CA PHE A 88 -4.56 -4.80 -19.70
C PHE A 88 -4.55 -5.55 -21.03
N SER A 89 -3.36 -5.74 -21.62
CA SER A 89 -3.18 -6.57 -22.80
C SER A 89 -3.09 -8.04 -22.41
N ASP A 90 -3.45 -8.90 -23.36
CA ASP A 90 -3.37 -10.35 -23.15
C ASP A 90 -1.99 -10.92 -23.56
N ASP A 91 -1.06 -10.07 -23.99
CA ASP A 91 0.19 -10.47 -24.64
C ASP A 91 1.33 -10.69 -23.66
N VAL A 92 1.32 -10.03 -22.50
CA VAL A 92 2.43 -10.05 -21.53
C VAL A 92 1.89 -10.32 -20.14
N ASN A 93 2.55 -11.22 -19.41
CA ASN A 93 2.23 -11.44 -18.00
C ASN A 93 2.49 -10.19 -17.17
N ASP A 94 1.51 -9.84 -16.34
CA ASP A 94 1.65 -8.74 -15.39
C ASP A 94 2.67 -9.05 -14.31
N GLU A 95 3.12 -8.00 -13.63
CA GLU A 95 4.05 -8.09 -12.51
C GLU A 95 3.39 -7.70 -11.19
N ILE A 96 3.93 -8.24 -10.12
CA ILE A 96 3.63 -7.82 -8.75
C ILE A 96 4.90 -7.21 -8.16
N ALA A 97 4.81 -5.96 -7.70
CA ALA A 97 5.89 -5.29 -7.00
C ALA A 97 5.68 -5.36 -5.48
N ALA A 98 6.77 -5.60 -4.77
CA ALA A 98 6.84 -5.55 -3.31
C ALA A 98 7.54 -4.26 -2.87
N PHE A 99 6.94 -3.54 -1.94
CA PHE A 99 7.50 -2.32 -1.35
C PHE A 99 7.60 -2.44 0.16
N ARG A 100 8.69 -1.92 0.74
CA ARG A 100 8.81 -1.68 2.17
C ARG A 100 8.27 -0.29 2.51
N LEU A 101 7.38 -0.21 3.47
CA LEU A 101 6.88 1.05 4.01
C LEU A 101 7.90 1.66 4.98
N GLU A 102 8.08 2.98 4.94
CA GLU A 102 8.96 3.74 5.82
C GLU A 102 8.15 4.38 6.96
N GLY A 103 7.67 3.52 7.87
CA GLY A 103 6.79 3.93 8.97
C GLY A 103 5.51 4.60 8.47
N ASP A 104 5.05 5.62 9.20
CA ASP A 104 3.81 6.36 8.90
C ASP A 104 4.00 7.53 7.94
N SER A 105 5.19 7.64 7.32
CA SER A 105 5.52 8.72 6.38
C SER A 105 4.78 8.62 5.05
N GLY A 106 4.16 7.48 4.75
CA GLY A 106 3.58 7.17 3.43
C GLY A 106 4.62 6.89 2.34
N ARG A 107 5.90 7.01 2.66
CA ARG A 107 7.00 6.68 1.74
C ARG A 107 7.17 5.18 1.65
N MET A 108 7.63 4.73 0.50
CA MET A 108 7.89 3.31 0.27
C MET A 108 9.12 3.11 -0.61
N LYS A 109 9.81 1.98 -0.41
CA LYS A 109 10.99 1.59 -1.18
C LYS A 109 10.71 0.26 -1.86
N LEU A 110 10.91 0.20 -3.18
CA LEU A 110 10.82 -1.05 -3.95
C LEU A 110 11.83 -2.07 -3.41
N ILE A 111 11.35 -3.28 -3.16
CA ILE A 111 12.16 -4.45 -2.79
C ILE A 111 12.49 -5.25 -4.04
N ASN A 112 11.47 -5.80 -4.69
CA ASN A 112 11.60 -6.57 -5.93
C ASN A 112 10.27 -6.65 -6.68
N ARG A 113 10.30 -7.30 -7.85
CA ARG A 113 9.14 -7.65 -8.66
C ARG A 113 9.16 -9.12 -8.99
N GLN A 114 7.98 -9.70 -9.19
CA GLN A 114 7.78 -11.06 -9.68
C GLN A 114 6.62 -11.11 -10.67
N SER A 115 6.66 -12.06 -11.60
CA SER A 115 5.57 -12.28 -12.54
C SER A 115 4.34 -12.83 -11.82
N ALA A 116 3.15 -12.34 -12.19
CA ALA A 116 1.85 -12.89 -11.82
C ALA A 116 1.52 -14.21 -12.52
N LEU A 117 2.34 -14.63 -13.50
CA LEU A 117 2.13 -15.79 -14.39
C LEU A 117 0.81 -15.76 -15.18
N GLY A 118 0.26 -14.57 -15.39
CA GLY A 118 -0.97 -14.40 -16.14
C GLY A 118 -1.17 -12.96 -16.56
N THR A 119 -2.22 -12.73 -17.34
CA THR A 119 -2.54 -11.44 -17.95
C THR A 119 -3.77 -10.82 -17.32
N THR A 120 -3.79 -9.50 -17.28
CA THR A 120 -4.83 -8.69 -16.62
C THR A 120 -5.02 -9.12 -15.16
N ALA A 121 -3.90 -9.16 -14.42
CA ALA A 121 -3.96 -9.41 -12.98
C ALA A 121 -4.82 -8.32 -12.31
N CYS A 122 -5.82 -8.71 -11.54
CA CYS A 122 -6.84 -7.77 -11.05
C CYS A 122 -7.10 -7.83 -9.54
N TYR A 123 -6.56 -8.82 -8.87
CA TYR A 123 -6.73 -8.99 -7.42
C TYR A 123 -5.51 -9.64 -6.79
N LEU A 124 -5.14 -9.16 -5.60
CA LEU A 124 -4.16 -9.84 -4.74
C LEU A 124 -4.69 -9.90 -3.30
N ASP A 125 -4.21 -10.91 -2.57
CA ASP A 125 -4.40 -11.02 -1.12
C ASP A 125 -3.13 -11.58 -0.47
N VAL A 126 -2.95 -11.29 0.82
CA VAL A 126 -1.81 -11.78 1.61
C VAL A 126 -2.36 -12.57 2.78
N ASP A 127 -1.86 -13.77 2.98
CA ASP A 127 -2.30 -14.65 4.06
C ASP A 127 -2.06 -14.02 5.46
N ALA A 128 -2.81 -14.47 6.46
CA ALA A 128 -2.76 -13.93 7.81
C ALA A 128 -1.37 -14.06 8.47
N THR A 129 -0.51 -14.97 7.97
CA THR A 129 0.87 -15.12 8.44
C THR A 129 1.86 -14.19 7.73
N GLY A 130 1.45 -13.51 6.65
CA GLY A 130 2.29 -12.66 5.84
C GLY A 130 3.36 -13.42 5.04
N ARG A 131 3.15 -14.71 4.79
CA ARG A 131 4.13 -15.57 4.10
C ARG A 131 3.72 -16.01 2.70
N THR A 132 2.47 -15.79 2.32
CA THR A 132 1.94 -16.17 1.01
C THR A 132 1.14 -15.01 0.44
N LEU A 133 1.46 -14.63 -0.79
CA LEU A 133 0.64 -13.73 -1.59
C LEU A 133 -0.06 -14.57 -2.66
N VAL A 134 -1.33 -14.29 -2.91
CA VAL A 134 -2.13 -14.89 -3.98
C VAL A 134 -2.56 -13.84 -4.98
N VAL A 135 -2.67 -14.21 -6.25
CA VAL A 135 -3.06 -13.32 -7.34
C VAL A 135 -4.09 -13.99 -8.25
N ALA A 136 -5.10 -13.24 -8.68
CA ALA A 136 -6.04 -13.63 -9.70
C ALA A 136 -5.77 -12.85 -10.99
N ASN A 137 -5.68 -13.57 -12.12
CA ASN A 137 -5.43 -13.06 -13.45
C ASN A 137 -6.71 -13.20 -14.30
N TYR A 138 -7.31 -12.07 -14.65
CA TYR A 138 -8.62 -12.03 -15.27
C TYR A 138 -8.61 -12.61 -16.70
N SER A 139 -7.81 -12.05 -17.60
CA SER A 139 -7.85 -12.42 -19.01
C SER A 139 -7.34 -13.85 -19.25
N SER A 140 -6.25 -14.22 -18.59
CA SER A 140 -5.73 -15.59 -18.69
C SER A 140 -6.59 -16.62 -17.93
N GLY A 141 -7.50 -16.18 -17.04
CA GLY A 141 -8.34 -17.07 -16.25
C GLY A 141 -7.54 -18.00 -15.34
N SER A 142 -6.49 -17.49 -14.73
CA SER A 142 -5.56 -18.25 -13.90
C SER A 142 -5.38 -17.62 -12.52
N VAL A 143 -4.84 -18.39 -11.58
CA VAL A 143 -4.46 -17.93 -10.27
C VAL A 143 -3.05 -18.43 -9.94
N ALA A 144 -2.31 -17.68 -9.13
CA ALA A 144 -0.99 -18.08 -8.66
C ALA A 144 -0.78 -17.73 -7.18
N SER A 145 0.14 -18.46 -6.54
CA SER A 145 0.63 -18.10 -5.21
C SER A 145 2.14 -17.87 -5.22
N LEU A 146 2.59 -16.85 -4.50
CA LEU A 146 3.99 -16.47 -4.37
C LEU A 146 4.39 -16.50 -2.91
N PRO A 147 5.54 -17.12 -2.55
CA PRO A 147 6.05 -17.04 -1.19
C PRO A 147 6.54 -15.62 -0.88
N VAL A 148 6.29 -15.17 0.35
CA VAL A 148 6.75 -13.88 0.87
C VAL A 148 7.85 -14.12 1.89
N GLY A 149 9.00 -13.50 1.66
CA GLY A 149 10.14 -13.51 2.58
C GLY A 149 9.90 -12.67 3.84
N LYS A 150 10.70 -12.92 4.89
CA LYS A 150 10.65 -12.12 6.14
C LYS A 150 10.97 -10.64 5.91
N ASP A 151 11.68 -10.33 4.86
CA ASP A 151 12.04 -8.97 4.44
C ASP A 151 10.98 -8.33 3.55
N GLY A 152 9.88 -9.03 3.26
CA GLY A 152 8.78 -8.62 2.39
C GLY A 152 9.00 -8.91 0.91
N SER A 153 10.14 -9.50 0.53
CA SER A 153 10.42 -9.84 -0.86
C SER A 153 9.48 -10.94 -1.38
N LEU A 154 9.13 -10.88 -2.65
CA LEU A 154 8.38 -11.93 -3.34
C LEU A 154 9.35 -12.95 -3.94
N GLY A 155 9.12 -14.22 -3.65
CA GLY A 155 9.74 -15.33 -4.38
C GLY A 155 9.02 -15.62 -5.69
N LYS A 156 9.62 -16.50 -6.52
CA LYS A 156 8.94 -17.02 -7.71
C LYS A 156 7.67 -17.76 -7.29
N ALA A 157 6.65 -17.73 -8.17
CA ALA A 157 5.41 -18.44 -7.90
C ALA A 157 5.64 -19.92 -7.56
N ALA A 158 5.05 -20.34 -6.45
CA ALA A 158 5.12 -21.70 -5.94
C ALA A 158 4.00 -22.58 -6.50
N THR A 159 2.86 -21.97 -6.83
CA THR A 159 1.69 -22.66 -7.39
C THR A 159 1.11 -21.79 -8.50
N PHE A 160 0.64 -22.48 -9.54
CA PHE A 160 -0.11 -21.89 -10.64
C PHE A 160 -1.25 -22.81 -11.01
N VAL A 161 -2.44 -22.26 -11.16
CA VAL A 161 -3.65 -23.01 -11.59
C VAL A 161 -4.28 -22.28 -12.76
N GLN A 162 -4.32 -22.96 -13.91
CA GLN A 162 -5.07 -22.53 -15.08
C GLN A 162 -6.48 -23.10 -15.01
N HIS A 163 -7.49 -22.25 -14.87
CA HIS A 163 -8.89 -22.66 -14.99
C HIS A 163 -9.22 -22.99 -16.44
N LYS A 164 -10.19 -23.88 -16.63
CA LYS A 164 -10.64 -24.33 -17.96
C LYS A 164 -12.16 -24.37 -17.98
N GLY A 165 -12.70 -24.24 -19.18
CA GLY A 165 -14.15 -24.32 -19.43
C GLY A 165 -14.67 -23.01 -20.00
N GLY A 166 -15.93 -23.03 -20.38
CA GLY A 166 -16.66 -21.88 -20.91
C GLY A 166 -18.14 -22.01 -20.55
N SER A 167 -18.94 -21.02 -20.95
CA SER A 167 -20.36 -20.95 -20.67
C SER A 167 -21.14 -20.51 -21.93
N GLY A 168 -22.46 -20.29 -21.79
CA GLY A 168 -23.35 -20.04 -22.90
C GLY A 168 -23.15 -18.75 -23.68
N ASN A 169 -22.33 -17.81 -23.21
CA ASN A 169 -22.00 -16.57 -23.96
C ASN A 169 -20.63 -16.69 -24.63
N PRO A 170 -20.58 -16.98 -25.97
CA PRO A 170 -19.29 -17.20 -26.63
C PRO A 170 -18.38 -15.99 -26.71
N THR A 171 -18.91 -14.78 -26.55
CA THR A 171 -18.10 -13.54 -26.59
C THR A 171 -17.45 -13.22 -25.25
N ARG A 172 -18.15 -13.50 -24.14
CA ARG A 172 -17.68 -13.14 -22.78
C ARG A 172 -17.27 -14.32 -21.92
N GLN A 173 -17.67 -15.53 -22.30
CA GLN A 173 -17.52 -16.76 -21.51
C GLN A 173 -16.92 -17.89 -22.33
N ALA A 174 -16.11 -17.57 -23.33
CA ALA A 174 -15.32 -18.55 -24.09
C ALA A 174 -14.28 -19.25 -23.21
N GLY A 175 -13.83 -18.58 -22.15
CA GLY A 175 -12.92 -19.07 -21.13
C GLY A 175 -13.26 -18.52 -19.74
N PRO A 176 -12.60 -19.04 -18.68
CA PRO A 176 -12.76 -18.52 -17.34
C PRO A 176 -12.07 -17.16 -17.18
N HIS A 177 -12.61 -16.32 -16.29
CA HIS A 177 -12.03 -15.06 -15.90
C HIS A 177 -11.92 -15.00 -14.37
N ALA A 178 -10.73 -15.33 -13.83
CA ALA A 178 -10.48 -15.28 -12.39
C ALA A 178 -10.43 -13.83 -11.92
N HIS A 179 -11.40 -13.38 -11.11
CA HIS A 179 -11.53 -11.99 -10.72
C HIS A 179 -11.15 -11.72 -9.26
N CYS A 180 -11.17 -12.74 -8.43
CA CYS A 180 -10.87 -12.61 -7.02
C CYS A 180 -10.26 -13.91 -6.49
N PHE A 181 -9.32 -13.79 -5.54
CA PHE A 181 -8.71 -14.89 -4.82
C PHE A 181 -8.58 -14.48 -3.34
N VAL A 182 -9.57 -14.84 -2.55
CA VAL A 182 -9.63 -14.49 -1.12
C VAL A 182 -9.20 -15.69 -0.30
N ILE A 183 -8.31 -15.42 0.67
CA ILE A 183 -7.90 -16.42 1.64
C ILE A 183 -8.95 -16.49 2.75
N SER A 184 -9.36 -17.69 3.13
CA SER A 184 -10.37 -17.90 4.17
C SER A 184 -9.87 -17.40 5.54
N PRO A 185 -10.79 -17.00 6.48
CA PRO A 185 -10.38 -16.47 7.78
C PRO A 185 -9.53 -17.43 8.63
N ASP A 186 -9.65 -18.74 8.39
CA ASP A 186 -8.83 -19.78 9.04
C ASP A 186 -7.50 -20.04 8.29
N ASN A 187 -7.19 -19.20 7.32
CA ASN A 187 -5.95 -19.21 6.53
C ASN A 187 -5.73 -20.50 5.70
N ARG A 188 -6.80 -21.00 5.07
CA ARG A 188 -6.80 -22.18 4.21
C ARG A 188 -7.22 -21.87 2.79
#